data_31f851f2d8f1864ea48eb0b7dbea962e
#
_entry.id   31f851f2d8f1864ea48eb0b7dbea962e
#
_cell.length_a   1.000
_cell.length_b   1.000
_cell.length_c   1.000
_cell.angle_alpha   90.00
_cell.angle_beta   90.00
_cell.angle_gamma   90.00
#
_symmetry.space_group_name_H-M   'P 1'
#
loop_
_entity.id
_entity.type
_entity.pdbx_description
1 polymer ?
#
loop_
_entity_poly.entity_id
_entity_poly.type
_entity_poly.pdbx_seq_one_letter_code
_entity_poly.pdbx_strand_id
1 'polypeptide(L)'
;MLILIRHAHVLFNWEKKYTAEGFAKAQAEYDKAPIEQIRDSQLRSIRDGLPEHFELYTSTLKRSIDTAAQLFPDKTPIQLPELSEIPIYPYRDSDKPLSLWRWLFWGRVQWFCNNPRQERTKQKVEHEIEALMSVFIENKNMVIVGHGFQMRTMLSILARRYPVQKPMHIKNLDRVKCFVYEKDQQYLSFLRTSGI
;
A
#
# COMPACT_ATOMS: atom_id res chain seq x y z
N MET A 1 11.91 -11.41 -8.46
CA MET A 1 10.43 -11.50 -8.28
C MET A 1 9.98 -10.43 -7.29
N LEU A 2 8.95 -9.66 -7.62
CA LEU A 2 8.35 -8.68 -6.72
C LEU A 2 7.02 -9.23 -6.17
N ILE A 3 6.83 -9.20 -4.86
CA ILE A 3 5.59 -9.61 -4.18
C ILE A 3 5.13 -8.44 -3.33
N LEU A 4 3.87 -8.04 -3.53
CA LEU A 4 3.22 -6.99 -2.75
C LEU A 4 2.19 -7.64 -1.82
N ILE A 5 2.23 -7.32 -0.54
CA ILE A 5 1.28 -7.78 0.48
C ILE A 5 0.63 -6.55 1.11
N ARG A 6 -0.69 -6.47 1.10
CA ARG A 6 -1.37 -5.40 1.82
C ARG A 6 -1.41 -5.70 3.32
N HIS A 7 -1.17 -4.68 4.15
CA HIS A 7 -1.23 -4.80 5.61
C HIS A 7 -2.55 -5.43 6.11
N ALA A 8 -2.53 -6.02 7.31
CA ALA A 8 -3.69 -6.60 7.99
C ALA A 8 -4.76 -5.53 8.28
N HIS A 9 -5.95 -5.98 8.66
CA HIS A 9 -7.04 -5.09 9.03
C HIS A 9 -6.67 -4.23 10.25
N VAL A 10 -6.95 -2.92 10.14
CA VAL A 10 -6.70 -1.97 11.23
C VAL A 10 -7.93 -1.89 12.13
N LEU A 11 -7.74 -2.04 13.42
CA LEU A 11 -8.80 -1.98 14.43
C LEU A 11 -9.12 -0.50 14.74
N PHE A 12 -9.89 0.12 13.85
CA PHE A 12 -10.29 1.51 13.95
C PHE A 12 -11.73 1.71 13.46
N ASN A 13 -12.52 2.43 14.24
CA ASN A 13 -13.90 2.73 13.92
C ASN A 13 -14.05 4.15 13.39
N TRP A 14 -14.30 4.27 12.09
CA TRP A 14 -14.56 5.55 11.45
C TRP A 14 -15.96 6.06 11.78
N GLU A 15 -16.05 7.34 12.16
CA GLU A 15 -17.35 7.99 12.27
C GLU A 15 -17.96 8.30 10.90
N LYS A 16 -19.27 8.47 10.86
CA LYS A 16 -20.00 8.75 9.60
C LYS A 16 -19.73 10.16 9.06
N LYS A 17 -19.43 11.12 9.95
CA LYS A 17 -19.24 12.53 9.61
C LYS A 17 -18.11 13.14 10.42
N TYR A 18 -17.38 14.07 9.80
CA TYR A 18 -16.27 14.81 10.40
C TYR A 18 -16.29 16.27 9.95
N THR A 19 -15.82 17.19 10.82
CA THR A 19 -15.28 18.49 10.40
C THR A 19 -13.93 18.27 9.70
N ALA A 20 -13.34 19.32 9.12
CA ALA A 20 -12.01 19.21 8.51
C ALA A 20 -10.95 18.78 9.55
N GLU A 21 -10.92 19.44 10.70
CA GLU A 21 -10.00 19.11 11.80
C GLU A 21 -10.26 17.70 12.34
N GLY A 22 -11.53 17.34 12.58
CA GLY A 22 -11.91 16.00 13.05
C GLY A 22 -11.48 14.90 12.08
N PHE A 23 -11.58 15.13 10.76
CA PHE A 23 -11.11 14.17 9.76
C PHE A 23 -9.58 14.01 9.79
N ALA A 24 -8.83 15.13 9.86
CA ALA A 24 -7.37 15.10 9.98
C ALA A 24 -6.92 14.35 11.25
N LYS A 25 -7.58 14.61 12.39
CA LYS A 25 -7.33 13.92 13.66
C LYS A 25 -7.61 12.42 13.55
N ALA A 26 -8.75 12.03 12.97
CA ALA A 26 -9.12 10.63 12.79
C ALA A 26 -8.12 9.88 11.88
N GLN A 27 -7.57 10.54 10.84
CA GLN A 27 -6.50 9.98 10.02
C GLN A 27 -5.23 9.70 10.83
N ALA A 28 -4.82 10.65 11.68
CA ALA A 28 -3.65 10.50 12.54
C ALA A 28 -3.84 9.38 13.59
N GLU A 29 -5.05 9.22 14.11
CA GLU A 29 -5.40 8.14 15.04
C GLU A 29 -5.43 6.78 14.31
N TYR A 30 -5.99 6.71 13.11
CA TYR A 30 -5.96 5.51 12.27
C TYR A 30 -4.53 5.04 11.98
N ASP A 31 -3.59 5.96 11.74
CA ASP A 31 -2.20 5.60 11.47
C ASP A 31 -1.49 4.96 12.68
N LYS A 32 -1.97 5.25 13.91
CA LYS A 32 -1.45 4.71 15.17
C LYS A 32 -2.21 3.46 15.66
N ALA A 33 -3.39 3.19 15.11
CA ALA A 33 -4.26 2.12 15.56
C ALA A 33 -3.61 0.74 15.36
N PRO A 34 -3.91 -0.23 16.26
CA PRO A 34 -3.41 -1.60 16.14
C PRO A 34 -4.05 -2.32 14.96
N ILE A 35 -3.40 -3.38 14.52
CA ILE A 35 -3.96 -4.29 13.52
C ILE A 35 -4.58 -5.51 14.18
N GLU A 36 -5.47 -6.17 13.46
CA GLU A 36 -6.02 -7.46 13.83
C GLU A 36 -4.92 -8.53 13.82
N GLN A 37 -4.99 -9.46 14.77
CA GLN A 37 -4.10 -10.62 14.82
C GLN A 37 -4.32 -11.51 13.59
N ILE A 38 -3.25 -11.82 12.87
CA ILE A 38 -3.30 -12.66 11.68
C ILE A 38 -3.44 -14.12 12.12
N ARG A 39 -4.46 -14.83 11.61
CA ARG A 39 -4.69 -16.23 11.91
C ARG A 39 -3.63 -17.14 11.30
N ASP A 40 -3.30 -18.24 11.95
CA ASP A 40 -2.27 -19.19 11.50
C ASP A 40 -2.52 -19.72 10.08
N SER A 41 -3.79 -19.93 9.70
CA SER A 41 -4.14 -20.33 8.34
C SER A 41 -3.78 -19.29 7.29
N GLN A 42 -3.98 -17.98 7.61
CA GLN A 42 -3.60 -16.88 6.75
C GLN A 42 -2.08 -16.72 6.69
N LEU A 43 -1.38 -16.86 7.84
CA LEU A 43 0.08 -16.82 7.90
C LEU A 43 0.68 -17.88 6.96
N ARG A 44 0.21 -19.14 7.07
CA ARG A 44 0.65 -20.23 6.19
C ARG A 44 0.36 -19.93 4.72
N SER A 45 -0.86 -19.55 4.39
CA SER A 45 -1.27 -19.25 3.02
C SER A 45 -0.46 -18.12 2.38
N ILE A 46 -0.10 -17.08 3.16
CA ILE A 46 0.70 -15.95 2.65
C ILE A 46 2.16 -16.37 2.46
N ARG A 47 2.73 -17.14 3.40
CA ARG A 47 4.12 -17.60 3.33
C ARG A 47 4.33 -18.67 2.27
N ASP A 48 3.30 -19.48 2.02
CA ASP A 48 3.36 -20.53 1.02
C ASP A 48 3.65 -19.99 -0.38
N GLY A 49 4.64 -20.59 -1.04
CA GLY A 49 5.12 -20.16 -2.36
C GLY A 49 5.84 -18.79 -2.40
N LEU A 50 6.32 -18.28 -1.25
CA LEU A 50 7.34 -17.23 -1.24
C LEU A 50 8.71 -17.84 -1.59
N PRO A 51 9.62 -17.05 -2.20
CA PRO A 51 10.99 -17.52 -2.41
C PRO A 51 11.69 -17.75 -1.06
N GLU A 52 12.58 -18.71 -1.00
CA GLU A 52 13.35 -19.05 0.21
C GLU A 52 14.16 -17.85 0.71
N HIS A 53 14.78 -17.13 -0.22
CA HIS A 53 15.55 -15.93 0.05
C HIS A 53 14.89 -14.71 -0.60
N PHE A 54 14.56 -13.69 0.19
CA PHE A 54 14.02 -12.42 -0.26
C PHE A 54 14.38 -11.30 0.70
N GLU A 55 14.44 -10.09 0.19
CA GLU A 55 14.51 -8.87 1.00
C GLU A 55 13.09 -8.42 1.36
N LEU A 56 12.90 -8.05 2.64
CA LEU A 56 11.62 -7.60 3.16
C LEU A 56 11.61 -6.09 3.30
N TYR A 57 10.62 -5.45 2.70
CA TYR A 57 10.41 -4.01 2.75
C TYR A 57 9.06 -3.67 3.36
N THR A 58 9.02 -2.55 4.11
CA THR A 58 7.77 -2.00 4.64
C THR A 58 7.74 -0.48 4.48
N SER A 59 6.56 0.10 4.63
CA SER A 59 6.45 1.52 4.90
C SER A 59 6.84 1.82 6.36
N THR A 60 6.92 3.12 6.69
CA THR A 60 7.13 3.58 8.06
C THR A 60 5.86 3.58 8.92
N LEU A 61 4.69 3.25 8.36
CA LEU A 61 3.43 3.23 9.09
C LEU A 61 3.29 1.95 9.92
N LYS A 62 2.87 2.12 11.18
CA LYS A 62 2.77 1.06 12.19
C LYS A 62 2.07 -0.20 11.66
N ARG A 63 0.92 -0.08 10.99
CA ARG A 63 0.16 -1.23 10.45
C ARG A 63 0.95 -2.09 9.47
N SER A 64 1.85 -1.49 8.68
CA SER A 64 2.72 -2.21 7.75
C SER A 64 3.83 -2.95 8.50
N ILE A 65 4.45 -2.28 9.47
CA ILE A 65 5.51 -2.84 10.31
C ILE A 65 4.97 -4.00 11.15
N ASP A 66 3.84 -3.79 11.84
CA ASP A 66 3.20 -4.83 12.68
C ASP A 66 2.77 -6.04 11.84
N THR A 67 2.26 -5.81 10.61
CA THR A 67 1.92 -6.90 9.69
C THR A 67 3.17 -7.69 9.28
N ALA A 68 4.26 -7.01 8.94
CA ALA A 68 5.51 -7.65 8.58
C ALA A 68 6.08 -8.47 9.75
N ALA A 69 6.03 -7.95 10.98
CA ALA A 69 6.47 -8.64 12.17
C ALA A 69 5.65 -9.91 12.45
N GLN A 70 4.33 -9.89 12.24
CA GLN A 70 3.51 -11.10 12.37
C GLN A 70 3.76 -12.11 11.22
N LEU A 71 3.96 -11.63 9.98
CA LEU A 71 4.22 -12.49 8.84
C LEU A 71 5.63 -13.09 8.86
N PHE A 72 6.63 -12.35 9.31
CA PHE A 72 8.06 -12.69 9.21
C PHE A 72 8.80 -12.33 10.50
N PRO A 73 8.54 -13.03 11.63
CA PRO A 73 9.10 -12.66 12.93
C PRO A 73 10.64 -12.71 12.97
N ASP A 74 11.24 -13.55 12.12
CA ASP A 74 12.70 -13.74 12.06
C ASP A 74 13.41 -12.78 11.09
N LYS A 75 12.66 -11.83 10.48
CA LYS A 75 13.21 -10.86 9.52
C LYS A 75 13.04 -9.42 9.98
N THR A 76 14.07 -8.63 9.82
CA THR A 76 13.98 -7.17 10.03
C THR A 76 13.68 -6.49 8.69
N PRO A 77 12.54 -5.80 8.54
CA PRO A 77 12.20 -5.14 7.29
C PRO A 77 13.02 -3.84 7.08
N ILE A 78 13.38 -3.57 5.84
CA ILE A 78 13.89 -2.26 5.42
C ILE A 78 12.68 -1.33 5.30
N GLN A 79 12.68 -0.25 6.08
CA GLN A 79 11.59 0.71 6.10
C GLN A 79 11.85 1.84 5.11
N LEU A 80 10.92 2.06 4.19
CA LEU A 80 11.00 3.12 3.18
C LEU A 80 9.76 4.03 3.28
N PRO A 81 9.94 5.34 3.56
CA PRO A 81 8.84 6.30 3.63
C PRO A 81 8.01 6.39 2.34
N GLU A 82 8.64 6.18 1.19
CA GLU A 82 8.02 6.19 -0.13
C GLU A 82 6.98 5.09 -0.31
N LEU A 83 7.08 4.00 0.47
CA LEU A 83 6.10 2.91 0.50
C LEU A 83 4.88 3.22 1.38
N SER A 84 4.86 4.35 2.08
CA SER A 84 3.75 4.74 2.95
C SER A 84 2.47 5.02 2.14
N GLU A 85 1.32 4.78 2.79
CA GLU A 85 0.02 5.07 2.17
C GLU A 85 -0.05 6.53 1.73
N ILE A 86 -0.66 6.75 0.60
CA ILE A 86 -0.88 8.10 0.07
C ILE A 86 -1.97 8.75 0.92
N PRO A 87 -1.63 9.76 1.75
CA PRO A 87 -2.58 10.35 2.67
C PRO A 87 -3.72 11.06 1.93
N ILE A 88 -4.81 11.30 2.64
CA ILE A 88 -5.90 12.16 2.17
C ILE A 88 -6.02 13.30 3.17
N TYR A 89 -5.68 14.50 2.75
CA TYR A 89 -5.92 15.71 3.53
C TYR A 89 -7.34 16.23 3.31
N PRO A 90 -7.90 16.99 4.26
CA PRO A 90 -9.20 17.64 4.07
C PRO A 90 -9.22 18.46 2.76
N TYR A 91 -10.16 18.16 1.88
CA TYR A 91 -10.23 18.81 0.57
C TYR A 91 -10.65 20.29 0.65
N ARG A 92 -11.17 20.73 1.81
CA ARG A 92 -11.57 22.11 2.12
C ARG A 92 -11.60 22.30 3.62
N ASP A 93 -11.57 23.53 4.06
CA ASP A 93 -11.83 23.89 5.45
C ASP A 93 -13.34 23.85 5.69
N SER A 94 -13.78 23.23 6.78
CA SER A 94 -15.19 23.14 7.14
C SER A 94 -15.35 22.81 8.63
N ASP A 95 -16.02 23.69 9.34
CA ASP A 95 -16.49 23.46 10.71
C ASP A 95 -17.79 22.66 10.75
N LYS A 96 -18.47 22.53 9.61
CA LYS A 96 -19.67 21.69 9.47
C LYS A 96 -19.28 20.25 9.21
N PRO A 97 -19.85 19.27 9.97
CA PRO A 97 -19.57 17.85 9.73
C PRO A 97 -20.06 17.40 8.35
N LEU A 98 -19.13 16.92 7.52
CA LEU A 98 -19.40 16.31 6.22
C LEU A 98 -19.23 14.80 6.32
N SER A 99 -19.91 14.04 5.46
CA SER A 99 -19.78 12.58 5.45
C SER A 99 -18.36 12.15 5.14
N LEU A 100 -17.91 11.06 5.79
CA LEU A 100 -16.60 10.45 5.55
C LEU A 100 -16.35 10.22 4.05
N TRP A 101 -17.38 9.72 3.33
CA TRP A 101 -17.28 9.49 1.88
C TRP A 101 -16.89 10.75 1.10
N ARG A 102 -17.43 11.93 1.47
CA ARG A 102 -17.07 13.21 0.81
C ARG A 102 -15.60 13.57 1.03
N TRP A 103 -15.09 13.38 2.24
CA TRP A 103 -13.67 13.60 2.54
C TRP A 103 -12.77 12.71 1.70
N LEU A 104 -13.08 11.42 1.65
CA LEU A 104 -12.32 10.44 0.89
C LEU A 104 -12.39 10.68 -0.62
N PHE A 105 -13.57 10.91 -1.16
CA PHE A 105 -13.78 11.10 -2.60
C PHE A 105 -13.10 12.38 -3.11
N TRP A 106 -13.45 13.54 -2.53
CA TRP A 106 -12.93 14.81 -3.00
C TRP A 106 -11.44 14.97 -2.70
N GLY A 107 -10.92 14.42 -1.60
CA GLY A 107 -9.50 14.33 -1.36
C GLY A 107 -8.77 13.56 -2.45
N ARG A 108 -9.32 12.42 -2.91
CA ARG A 108 -8.75 11.67 -4.04
C ARG A 108 -8.89 12.42 -5.37
N VAL A 109 -9.99 13.10 -5.64
CA VAL A 109 -10.12 13.96 -6.84
C VAL A 109 -9.03 15.02 -6.85
N GLN A 110 -8.84 15.74 -5.73
CA GLN A 110 -7.77 16.73 -5.62
C GLN A 110 -6.38 16.11 -5.82
N TRP A 111 -6.15 14.94 -5.26
CA TRP A 111 -4.90 14.22 -5.44
C TRP A 111 -4.63 13.90 -6.92
N PHE A 112 -5.62 13.39 -7.65
CA PHE A 112 -5.52 13.13 -9.09
C PHE A 112 -5.26 14.40 -9.91
N CYS A 113 -5.77 15.55 -9.46
CA CYS A 113 -5.55 16.85 -10.08
C CYS A 113 -4.25 17.55 -9.64
N ASN A 114 -3.39 16.89 -8.87
CA ASN A 114 -2.16 17.47 -8.31
C ASN A 114 -2.40 18.74 -7.47
N ASN A 115 -3.54 18.85 -6.79
CA ASN A 115 -3.84 19.99 -5.94
C ASN A 115 -2.85 20.03 -4.76
N PRO A 116 -2.17 21.18 -4.50
CA PRO A 116 -1.14 21.31 -3.46
C PRO A 116 -1.67 21.07 -2.04
N ARG A 117 -2.99 21.20 -1.80
CA ARG A 117 -3.61 20.86 -0.51
C ARG A 117 -3.40 19.39 -0.13
N GLN A 118 -3.18 18.50 -1.11
CA GLN A 118 -2.88 17.09 -0.89
C GLN A 118 -1.37 16.82 -0.73
N GLU A 119 -0.59 17.79 -0.34
CA GLU A 119 0.87 17.79 -0.06
C GLU A 119 1.72 16.75 -0.83
N ARG A 120 1.38 15.45 -0.69
CA ARG A 120 1.97 14.34 -1.45
C ARG A 120 1.13 14.06 -2.69
N THR A 121 1.22 14.96 -3.68
CA THR A 121 0.42 14.92 -4.92
C THR A 121 0.72 13.68 -5.76
N LYS A 122 -0.16 13.39 -6.74
CA LYS A 122 0.02 12.27 -7.68
C LYS A 122 1.38 12.33 -8.38
N GLN A 123 1.77 13.50 -8.87
CA GLN A 123 3.04 13.68 -9.58
C GLN A 123 4.26 13.39 -8.69
N LYS A 124 4.23 13.84 -7.42
CA LYS A 124 5.30 13.54 -6.44
C LYS A 124 5.40 12.04 -6.20
N VAL A 125 4.26 11.38 -5.94
CA VAL A 125 4.21 9.93 -5.69
C VAL A 125 4.68 9.14 -6.91
N GLU A 126 4.29 9.54 -8.13
CA GLU A 126 4.75 8.89 -9.35
C GLU A 126 6.27 8.95 -9.48
N HIS A 127 6.86 10.11 -9.22
CA HIS A 127 8.31 10.28 -9.26
C HIS A 127 9.03 9.43 -8.18
N GLU A 128 8.53 9.44 -6.93
CA GLU A 128 9.07 8.61 -5.83
C GLU A 128 9.03 7.12 -6.18
N ILE A 129 7.91 6.62 -6.71
CA ILE A 129 7.76 5.21 -7.09
C ILE A 129 8.65 4.85 -8.28
N GLU A 130 8.77 5.74 -9.28
CA GLU A 130 9.64 5.48 -10.43
C GLU A 130 11.12 5.39 -10.01
N ALA A 131 11.57 6.21 -9.06
CA ALA A 131 12.90 6.11 -8.50
C ALA A 131 13.12 4.78 -7.76
N LEU A 132 12.15 4.33 -6.95
CA LEU A 132 12.20 3.04 -6.27
C LEU A 132 12.19 1.85 -7.25
N MET A 133 11.44 1.95 -8.34
CA MET A 133 11.32 0.85 -9.30
C MET A 133 12.64 0.50 -9.98
N SER A 134 13.53 1.45 -10.21
CA SER A 134 14.87 1.18 -10.76
C SER A 134 15.68 0.27 -9.81
N VAL A 135 15.62 0.53 -8.51
CA VAL A 135 16.28 -0.28 -7.47
C VAL A 135 15.63 -1.67 -7.37
N PHE A 136 14.29 -1.74 -7.48
CA PHE A 136 13.55 -2.99 -7.31
C PHE A 136 13.69 -3.96 -8.49
N ILE A 137 13.89 -3.47 -9.70
CA ILE A 137 14.08 -4.32 -10.88
C ILE A 137 15.45 -5.01 -10.88
N GLU A 138 16.45 -4.40 -10.25
CA GLU A 138 17.81 -4.95 -10.15
C GLU A 138 17.93 -6.06 -9.10
N ASN A 139 17.05 -6.09 -8.11
CA ASN A 139 17.09 -7.03 -7.00
C ASN A 139 16.27 -8.31 -7.27
N LYS A 140 16.83 -9.49 -6.87
CA LYS A 140 16.31 -10.80 -7.27
C LYS A 140 14.94 -11.16 -6.72
N ASN A 141 14.71 -11.02 -5.40
CA ASN A 141 13.44 -11.37 -4.76
C ASN A 141 13.09 -10.36 -3.68
N MET A 142 11.93 -9.75 -3.79
CA MET A 142 11.48 -8.71 -2.88
C MET A 142 10.06 -8.95 -2.43
N VAL A 143 9.82 -8.77 -1.15
CA VAL A 143 8.49 -8.76 -0.53
C VAL A 143 8.26 -7.40 0.09
N ILE A 144 7.21 -6.71 -0.34
CA ILE A 144 6.81 -5.41 0.19
C ILE A 144 5.51 -5.56 0.94
N VAL A 145 5.51 -5.25 2.24
CA VAL A 145 4.27 -5.11 3.01
C VAL A 145 3.88 -3.63 3.01
N GLY A 146 2.77 -3.32 2.36
CA GLY A 146 2.37 -1.94 2.09
C GLY A 146 0.86 -1.69 2.17
N HIS A 147 0.38 -0.73 1.40
CA HIS A 147 -0.95 -0.15 1.53
C HIS A 147 -1.73 -0.22 0.23
N GLY A 148 -3.07 -0.27 0.34
CA GLY A 148 -3.93 -0.57 -0.79
C GLY A 148 -3.85 0.43 -1.93
N PHE A 149 -3.92 1.74 -1.65
CA PHE A 149 -3.91 2.75 -2.71
C PHE A 149 -2.50 2.99 -3.26
N GLN A 150 -1.49 2.98 -2.39
CA GLN A 150 -0.08 3.08 -2.78
C GLN A 150 0.33 1.91 -3.70
N MET A 151 -0.01 0.66 -3.34
CA MET A 151 0.23 -0.52 -4.18
C MET A 151 -0.45 -0.42 -5.55
N ARG A 152 -1.72 0.04 -5.60
CA ARG A 152 -2.43 0.25 -6.88
C ARG A 152 -1.75 1.30 -7.76
N THR A 153 -1.23 2.37 -7.15
CA THR A 153 -0.47 3.41 -7.86
C THR A 153 0.82 2.83 -8.41
N MET A 154 1.58 2.09 -7.60
CA MET A 154 2.78 1.37 -8.03
C MET A 154 2.50 0.43 -9.21
N LEU A 155 1.47 -0.41 -9.11
CA LEU A 155 1.06 -1.31 -10.18
C LEU A 155 0.65 -0.56 -11.46
N SER A 156 0.04 0.63 -11.29
CA SER A 156 -0.34 1.47 -12.44
C SER A 156 0.87 2.06 -13.17
N ILE A 157 1.93 2.37 -12.44
CA ILE A 157 3.19 2.86 -13.01
C ILE A 157 3.92 1.71 -13.71
N LEU A 158 4.03 0.55 -13.06
CA LEU A 158 4.61 -0.65 -13.68
C LEU A 158 3.91 -1.02 -15.00
N ALA A 159 2.57 -0.92 -15.03
CA ALA A 159 1.78 -1.22 -16.22
C ALA A 159 2.00 -0.26 -17.41
N ARG A 160 2.67 0.86 -17.22
CA ARG A 160 3.07 1.75 -18.33
C ARG A 160 4.27 1.21 -19.10
N ARG A 161 5.12 0.43 -18.41
CA ARG A 161 6.38 -0.09 -18.97
C ARG A 161 6.29 -1.60 -19.29
N TYR A 162 5.38 -2.31 -18.63
CA TYR A 162 5.28 -3.77 -18.69
C TYR A 162 3.82 -4.21 -18.86
N PRO A 163 3.54 -5.31 -19.55
CA PRO A 163 2.19 -5.86 -19.66
C PRO A 163 1.73 -6.45 -18.32
N VAL A 164 0.96 -5.65 -17.57
CA VAL A 164 0.56 -5.94 -16.21
C VAL A 164 -0.95 -6.03 -16.09
N GLN A 165 -1.48 -7.13 -15.56
CA GLN A 165 -2.88 -7.19 -15.15
C GLN A 165 -3.05 -6.50 -13.80
N LYS A 166 -3.87 -5.42 -13.74
CA LYS A 166 -4.12 -4.68 -12.51
C LYS A 166 -5.28 -5.31 -11.75
N PRO A 167 -5.11 -5.76 -10.50
CA PRO A 167 -6.24 -6.18 -9.69
C PRO A 167 -7.14 -4.97 -9.39
N MET A 168 -8.47 -5.17 -9.54
CA MET A 168 -9.46 -4.11 -9.32
C MET A 168 -9.52 -3.71 -7.84
N HIS A 169 -9.37 -4.67 -6.94
CA HIS A 169 -9.28 -4.48 -5.50
C HIS A 169 -8.13 -5.29 -4.91
N ILE A 170 -7.45 -4.72 -3.93
CA ILE A 170 -6.47 -5.39 -3.08
C ILE A 170 -7.03 -5.35 -1.66
N LYS A 171 -7.52 -6.48 -1.15
CA LYS A 171 -8.02 -6.60 0.22
C LYS A 171 -6.86 -6.66 1.23
N ASN A 172 -7.15 -6.48 2.52
CA ASN A 172 -6.16 -6.71 3.57
C ASN A 172 -5.62 -8.15 3.48
N LEU A 173 -4.31 -8.30 3.63
CA LEU A 173 -3.58 -9.55 3.48
C LEU A 173 -3.60 -10.17 2.07
N ASP A 174 -4.20 -9.53 1.07
CA ASP A 174 -4.04 -9.97 -0.32
C ASP A 174 -2.56 -9.91 -0.72
N ARG A 175 -2.12 -10.97 -1.38
CA ARG A 175 -0.78 -11.09 -1.96
C ARG A 175 -0.86 -10.93 -3.48
N VAL A 176 -0.13 -9.96 -4.02
CA VAL A 176 0.01 -9.75 -5.46
C VAL A 176 1.43 -10.13 -5.87
N LYS A 177 1.58 -11.20 -6.63
CA LYS A 177 2.88 -11.63 -7.16
C LYS A 177 3.11 -10.98 -8.52
N CYS A 178 4.24 -10.30 -8.67
CA CYS A 178 4.76 -9.78 -9.93
C CYS A 178 5.98 -10.59 -10.31
N PHE A 179 5.99 -11.22 -11.50
CA PHE A 179 7.16 -11.92 -12.00
C PHE A 179 7.88 -11.02 -13.01
N VAL A 180 9.15 -10.72 -12.74
CA VAL A 180 10.05 -10.05 -13.69
C VAL A 180 10.93 -11.15 -14.29
N TYR A 181 10.77 -11.42 -15.59
CA TYR A 181 11.66 -12.33 -16.32
C TYR A 181 12.86 -11.55 -16.87
N GLU A 182 14.06 -12.02 -16.53
CA GLU A 182 15.29 -11.53 -17.17
C GLU A 182 15.45 -12.14 -18.56
N LYS A 183 15.84 -11.28 -19.49
CA LYS A 183 16.26 -11.46 -20.89
C LYS A 183 15.17 -11.59 -21.96
N ASP A 184 15.17 -10.58 -22.80
CA ASP A 184 14.57 -10.42 -24.14
C ASP A 184 13.05 -10.27 -24.28
N GLN A 185 12.27 -10.59 -23.26
CA GLN A 185 10.88 -10.16 -23.15
C GLN A 185 10.56 -9.87 -21.68
N GLN A 186 10.51 -8.60 -21.31
CA GLN A 186 10.15 -8.17 -19.95
C GLN A 186 8.63 -8.31 -19.77
N TYR A 187 8.17 -9.46 -19.35
CA TYR A 187 6.77 -9.68 -18.98
C TYR A 187 6.62 -9.67 -17.46
N LEU A 188 5.69 -8.83 -16.96
CA LEU A 188 5.18 -8.91 -15.61
C LEU A 188 3.87 -9.68 -15.62
N SER A 189 3.82 -10.85 -14.98
CA SER A 189 2.59 -11.58 -14.74
C SER A 189 2.17 -11.44 -13.28
N PHE A 190 0.89 -11.19 -13.03
CA PHE A 190 0.30 -11.11 -11.71
C PHE A 190 -0.49 -12.36 -11.39
N LEU A 191 -0.18 -12.99 -10.27
CA LEU A 191 -1.03 -13.99 -9.67
C LEU A 191 -1.62 -13.41 -8.38
N ARG A 192 -2.92 -13.20 -8.37
CA ARG A 192 -3.67 -12.92 -7.16
C ARG A 192 -3.94 -14.25 -6.46
N THR A 193 -3.41 -14.41 -5.27
CA THR A 193 -3.89 -15.41 -4.33
C THR A 193 -4.66 -14.67 -3.25
N SER A 194 -6.00 -14.68 -3.34
CA SER A 194 -6.83 -14.29 -2.20
C SER A 194 -6.55 -15.28 -1.08
N GLY A 195 -6.03 -14.79 0.04
CA GLY A 195 -6.04 -15.58 1.25
C GLY A 195 -7.51 -15.79 1.64
N ILE A 196 -7.99 -17.03 1.56
CA ILE A 196 -9.26 -17.48 2.13
C ILE A 196 -9.10 -17.56 3.64
#